data_6f772e7c8ad21543d4220e7e90e0068d
#
_entry.id   6f772e7c8ad21543d4220e7e90e0068d
#
_cell.length_a   1.000
_cell.length_b   1.000
_cell.length_c   1.000
_cell.angle_alpha   90.00
_cell.angle_beta   90.00
_cell.angle_gamma   90.00
#
_symmetry.space_group_name_H-M   'P 1'
#
loop_
_entity.id
_entity.type
_entity.pdbx_description
1 polymer ?
#
loop_
_entity_poly.entity_id
_entity_poly.type
_entity_poly.pdbx_seq_one_letter_code
_entity_poly.pdbx_strand_id
1 'polypeptide(L)'
;MNHPVLLLVSGILIGLLLGFFLHRLASDFLEQQISEQHPWDGKPDLPSRLRQIVFLLMLPLVSGVLAAWRGWFPELLSDLLLTGSLFVLAVIDWESMLLDMRVVIVAIMLKSAWLFVFAIEHLQQALIGLLVGAGLLYFLGIIYETLRKRRGLGEGDPALLGLIGMWVGWPGLGPVMLVAAFSGIILGGIWLLRKNQPLLHTPVPFGPFLCLGGLLVYLLQQSGWMPWQMELIAF
;
A
#
# COMPACT_ATOMS: atom_id res chain seq x y z
N MET A 1 12.65 14.60 -27.22
CA MET A 1 13.50 13.39 -27.21
C MET A 1 13.72 13.02 -25.76
N ASN A 2 12.95 12.11 -25.23
CA ASN A 2 13.11 11.65 -23.84
C ASN A 2 14.21 10.59 -23.83
N HIS A 3 15.39 10.93 -23.33
CA HIS A 3 16.46 9.95 -23.15
C HIS A 3 16.06 9.00 -22.00
N PRO A 4 15.74 7.72 -22.25
CA PRO A 4 15.27 6.80 -21.23
C PRO A 4 16.26 6.64 -20.07
N VAL A 5 17.54 6.79 -20.35
CA VAL A 5 18.61 6.77 -19.33
C VAL A 5 18.51 7.97 -18.38
N LEU A 6 18.18 9.15 -18.88
CA LEU A 6 18.03 10.35 -18.05
C LEU A 6 16.78 10.24 -17.15
N LEU A 7 15.70 9.69 -17.67
CA LEU A 7 14.48 9.41 -16.89
C LEU A 7 14.74 8.36 -15.80
N LEU A 8 15.46 7.31 -16.13
CA LEU A 8 15.83 6.27 -15.16
C LEU A 8 16.70 6.83 -14.04
N VAL A 9 17.74 7.60 -14.39
CA VAL A 9 18.67 8.20 -13.40
C VAL A 9 17.91 9.18 -12.48
N SER A 10 17.08 10.05 -13.03
CA SER A 10 16.30 11.00 -12.24
C SER A 10 15.25 10.31 -11.37
N GLY A 11 14.60 9.25 -11.86
CA GLY A 11 13.70 8.42 -11.05
C GLY A 11 14.44 7.77 -9.88
N ILE A 12 15.64 7.25 -10.09
CA ILE A 12 16.48 6.70 -9.02
C ILE A 12 16.82 7.77 -7.97
N LEU A 13 17.21 8.98 -8.40
CA LEU A 13 17.52 10.07 -7.47
C LEU A 13 16.33 10.51 -6.64
N ILE A 14 15.15 10.64 -7.26
CA ILE A 14 13.88 10.93 -6.56
C ILE A 14 13.57 9.82 -5.57
N GLY A 15 13.71 8.56 -5.98
CA GLY A 15 13.48 7.41 -5.12
C GLY A 15 14.43 7.33 -3.93
N LEU A 16 15.71 7.73 -4.09
CA LEU A 16 16.64 7.82 -2.98
C LEU A 16 16.22 8.88 -1.94
N LEU A 17 15.81 10.06 -2.41
CA LEU A 17 15.34 11.13 -1.53
C LEU A 17 14.04 10.70 -0.80
N LEU A 18 13.08 10.13 -1.53
CA LEU A 18 11.85 9.59 -0.96
C LEU A 18 12.16 8.47 0.03
N GLY A 19 13.04 7.53 -0.32
CA GLY A 19 13.42 6.41 0.55
C GLY A 19 14.02 6.87 1.87
N PHE A 20 14.87 7.88 1.84
CA PHE A 20 15.43 8.47 3.06
C PHE A 20 14.35 9.14 3.92
N PHE A 21 13.48 9.95 3.31
CA PHE A 21 12.40 10.64 4.01
C PHE A 21 11.37 9.66 4.61
N LEU A 22 10.91 8.70 3.81
CA LEU A 22 9.90 7.73 4.23
C LEU A 22 10.44 6.75 5.28
N HIS A 23 11.72 6.36 5.18
CA HIS A 23 12.38 5.58 6.24
C HIS A 23 12.36 6.34 7.57
N ARG A 24 12.68 7.62 7.56
CA ARG A 24 12.68 8.46 8.77
C ARG A 24 11.28 8.54 9.38
N LEU A 25 10.28 8.81 8.55
CA LEU A 25 8.88 8.86 8.98
C LEU A 25 8.41 7.53 9.60
N ALA A 26 8.73 6.39 8.97
CA ALA A 26 8.40 5.07 9.51
C ALA A 26 9.14 4.80 10.83
N SER A 27 10.40 5.24 10.95
CA SER A 27 11.18 5.06 12.17
C SER A 27 10.63 5.90 13.32
N ASP A 28 10.32 7.16 13.08
CA ASP A 28 9.75 8.06 14.10
C ASP A 28 8.41 7.53 14.62
N PHE A 29 7.57 6.98 13.73
CA PHE A 29 6.31 6.35 14.12
C PHE A 29 6.53 5.11 15.00
N LEU A 30 7.43 4.22 14.59
CA LEU A 30 7.71 2.99 15.34
C LEU A 30 8.36 3.28 16.71
N GLU A 31 9.24 4.28 16.80
CA GLU A 31 9.83 4.71 18.06
C GLU A 31 8.78 5.29 19.01
N GLN A 32 7.82 6.05 18.49
CA GLN A 32 6.70 6.57 19.28
C GLN A 32 5.82 5.43 19.82
N GLN A 33 5.51 4.44 18.99
CA GLN A 33 4.71 3.27 19.37
C GLN A 33 5.39 2.42 20.46
N ILE A 34 6.69 2.21 20.37
CA ILE A 34 7.48 1.50 21.39
C ILE A 34 7.46 2.26 22.72
N SER A 35 7.48 3.60 22.68
CA SER A 35 7.44 4.46 23.87
C SER A 35 6.09 4.44 24.59
N GLU A 36 4.98 4.22 23.89
CA GLU A 36 3.61 4.26 24.44
C GLU A 36 3.14 2.94 25.04
N GLN A 37 4.04 1.98 25.32
CA GLN A 37 3.73 0.68 25.97
C GLN A 37 2.50 -0.02 25.36
N HIS A 38 2.47 -0.22 24.07
CA HIS A 38 1.48 -1.11 23.48
C HIS A 38 1.67 -2.55 24.01
N PRO A 39 0.57 -3.34 24.26
CA PRO A 39 0.62 -4.69 24.81
C PRO A 39 1.34 -5.72 23.93
N TRP A 40 1.89 -5.28 22.84
CA TRP A 40 2.71 -6.06 21.93
C TRP A 40 4.17 -5.97 22.39
N ASP A 41 4.68 -7.00 23.07
CA ASP A 41 6.09 -7.12 23.51
C ASP A 41 7.10 -7.23 22.35
N GLY A 42 6.70 -6.85 21.13
CA GLY A 42 7.48 -7.00 19.93
C GLY A 42 8.55 -5.94 19.79
N LYS A 43 9.79 -6.32 20.02
CA LYS A 43 10.91 -5.64 19.37
C LYS A 43 10.68 -5.68 17.86
N PRO A 44 10.92 -4.58 17.13
CA PRO A 44 10.78 -4.58 15.68
C PRO A 44 11.50 -5.79 15.07
N ASP A 45 10.79 -6.57 14.28
CA ASP A 45 11.32 -7.81 13.68
C ASP A 45 12.52 -7.51 12.74
N LEU A 46 12.57 -6.30 12.20
CA LEU A 46 13.64 -5.84 11.33
C LEU A 46 14.57 -4.87 12.09
N PRO A 47 15.87 -5.15 12.16
CA PRO A 47 16.82 -4.18 12.68
C PRO A 47 16.74 -2.87 11.88
N SER A 48 16.81 -1.73 12.55
CA SER A 48 16.69 -0.39 11.94
C SER A 48 17.57 -0.21 10.70
N ARG A 49 18.76 -0.79 10.70
CA ARG A 49 19.67 -0.80 9.55
C ARG A 49 19.12 -1.58 8.35
N LEU A 50 18.52 -2.74 8.58
CA LEU A 50 17.95 -3.54 7.50
C LEU A 50 16.73 -2.84 6.90
N ARG A 51 15.86 -2.25 7.72
CA ARG A 51 14.75 -1.41 7.28
C ARG A 51 15.25 -0.25 6.41
N GLN A 52 16.29 0.47 6.86
CA GLN A 52 16.91 1.55 6.08
C GLN A 52 17.42 1.06 4.73
N ILE A 53 18.12 -0.08 4.69
CA ILE A 53 18.61 -0.68 3.44
C ILE A 53 17.46 -1.01 2.50
N VAL A 54 16.38 -1.58 3.01
CA VAL A 54 15.19 -1.93 2.19
C VAL A 54 14.56 -0.68 1.59
N PHE A 55 14.38 0.40 2.36
CA PHE A 55 13.87 1.67 1.83
C PHE A 55 14.80 2.29 0.77
N LEU A 56 16.11 2.29 1.03
CA LEU A 56 17.10 2.90 0.15
C LEU A 56 17.39 2.07 -1.12
N LEU A 57 17.00 0.81 -1.17
CA LEU A 57 17.15 -0.03 -2.36
C LEU A 57 15.84 -0.16 -3.16
N MET A 58 14.74 -0.45 -2.49
CA MET A 58 13.47 -0.75 -3.17
C MET A 58 12.84 0.49 -3.80
N LEU A 59 12.76 1.60 -3.06
CA LEU A 59 12.13 2.81 -3.60
C LEU A 59 12.87 3.40 -4.80
N PRO A 60 14.20 3.54 -4.82
CA PRO A 60 14.93 3.99 -6.00
C PRO A 60 14.77 3.04 -7.19
N LEU A 61 14.79 1.73 -6.94
CA LEU A 61 14.59 0.75 -8.01
C LEU A 61 13.20 0.90 -8.64
N VAL A 62 12.15 0.92 -7.82
CA VAL A 62 10.76 1.05 -8.29
C VAL A 62 10.55 2.40 -8.99
N SER A 63 11.02 3.50 -8.39
CA SER A 63 10.86 4.83 -8.98
C SER A 63 11.65 5.00 -10.28
N GLY A 64 12.84 4.42 -10.37
CA GLY A 64 13.62 4.41 -11.61
C GLY A 64 12.92 3.65 -12.73
N VAL A 65 12.40 2.47 -12.43
CA VAL A 65 11.61 1.66 -13.38
C VAL A 65 10.34 2.39 -13.83
N LEU A 66 9.58 2.96 -12.88
CA LEU A 66 8.39 3.73 -13.19
C LEU A 66 8.69 4.95 -14.05
N ALA A 67 9.74 5.70 -13.74
CA ALA A 67 10.16 6.86 -14.52
C ALA A 67 10.57 6.48 -15.95
N ALA A 68 11.30 5.37 -16.11
CA ALA A 68 11.71 4.87 -17.42
C ALA A 68 10.51 4.36 -18.26
N TRP A 69 9.51 3.80 -17.59
CA TRP A 69 8.33 3.22 -18.26
C TRP A 69 7.26 4.26 -18.57
N ARG A 70 6.94 5.15 -17.62
CA ARG A 70 5.85 6.14 -17.73
C ARG A 70 6.31 7.49 -18.32
N GLY A 71 7.59 7.78 -18.24
CA GLY A 71 8.12 9.11 -18.58
C GLY A 71 8.00 10.10 -17.43
N TRP A 72 7.97 11.39 -17.79
CA TRP A 72 7.89 12.45 -16.80
C TRP A 72 6.45 12.93 -16.60
N PHE A 73 6.22 13.42 -15.38
CA PHE A 73 5.15 14.27 -14.90
C PHE A 73 3.89 14.43 -15.81
N PRO A 74 2.66 14.39 -15.25
CA PRO A 74 2.28 14.33 -13.83
C PRO A 74 2.04 12.91 -13.31
N GLU A 75 1.94 11.90 -14.18
CA GLU A 75 1.55 10.52 -13.82
C GLU A 75 2.57 9.88 -12.88
N LEU A 76 3.87 10.12 -13.12
CA LEU A 76 4.94 9.62 -12.27
C LEU A 76 4.77 10.07 -10.81
N LEU A 77 4.33 11.32 -10.57
CA LEU A 77 4.10 11.81 -9.22
C LEU A 77 3.00 11.00 -8.52
N SER A 78 1.91 10.71 -9.22
CA SER A 78 0.82 9.87 -8.70
C SER A 78 1.30 8.43 -8.41
N ASP A 79 2.12 7.87 -9.29
CA ASP A 79 2.68 6.51 -9.13
C ASP A 79 3.61 6.43 -7.92
N LEU A 80 4.46 7.44 -7.73
CA LEU A 80 5.37 7.53 -6.59
C LEU A 80 4.63 7.75 -5.26
N LEU A 81 3.54 8.52 -5.29
CA LEU A 81 2.69 8.72 -4.12
C LEU A 81 2.04 7.39 -3.69
N LEU A 82 1.52 6.61 -4.65
CA LEU A 82 0.97 5.28 -4.35
C LEU A 82 2.05 4.35 -3.80
N THR A 83 3.10 4.13 -4.57
CA THR A 83 4.14 3.16 -4.22
C THR A 83 4.83 3.50 -2.90
N GLY A 84 5.12 4.78 -2.67
CA GLY A 84 5.72 5.27 -1.43
C GLY A 84 4.81 5.07 -0.22
N SER A 85 3.54 5.45 -0.32
CA SER A 85 2.58 5.28 0.77
C SER A 85 2.33 3.80 1.08
N LEU A 86 2.11 2.95 0.07
CA LEU A 86 1.91 1.52 0.28
C LEU A 86 3.14 0.86 0.90
N PHE A 87 4.34 1.27 0.49
CA PHE A 87 5.56 0.69 1.03
C PHE A 87 5.76 1.05 2.51
N VAL A 88 5.54 2.31 2.88
CA VAL A 88 5.60 2.76 4.29
C VAL A 88 4.58 2.02 5.14
N LEU A 89 3.33 1.98 4.68
CA LEU A 89 2.24 1.32 5.41
C LEU A 89 2.49 -0.17 5.57
N ALA A 90 3.01 -0.84 4.52
CA ALA A 90 3.36 -2.26 4.59
C ALA A 90 4.46 -2.55 5.62
N VAL A 91 5.49 -1.70 5.71
CA VAL A 91 6.58 -1.87 6.69
C VAL A 91 6.09 -1.60 8.10
N ILE A 92 5.32 -0.53 8.31
CA ILE A 92 4.76 -0.21 9.63
C ILE A 92 3.85 -1.34 10.11
N ASP A 93 2.93 -1.80 9.25
CA ASP A 93 2.00 -2.88 9.62
C ASP A 93 2.73 -4.21 9.87
N TRP A 94 3.79 -4.49 9.10
CA TRP A 94 4.60 -5.69 9.34
C TRP A 94 5.29 -5.70 10.71
N GLU A 95 5.73 -4.53 11.18
CA GLU A 95 6.47 -4.40 12.43
C GLU A 95 5.56 -4.18 13.66
N SER A 96 4.46 -3.43 13.50
CA SER A 96 3.61 -3.01 14.62
C SER A 96 2.20 -3.60 14.60
N MET A 97 1.77 -4.21 13.49
CA MET A 97 0.38 -4.61 13.22
C MET A 97 -0.62 -3.45 13.36
N LEU A 98 -0.13 -2.23 13.18
CA LEU A 98 -0.90 -1.00 13.24
C LEU A 98 -0.66 -0.20 11.96
N LEU A 99 -1.72 0.42 11.44
CA LEU A 99 -1.63 1.30 10.29
C LEU A 99 -1.59 2.76 10.74
N ASP A 100 -0.59 3.50 10.28
CA ASP A 100 -0.52 4.95 10.53
C ASP A 100 -1.56 5.69 9.68
N MET A 101 -2.68 6.08 10.32
CA MET A 101 -3.75 6.81 9.67
C MET A 101 -3.32 8.18 9.12
N ARG A 102 -2.26 8.76 9.65
CA ARG A 102 -1.69 10.03 9.14
C ARG A 102 -1.18 9.85 7.72
N VAL A 103 -0.45 8.75 7.46
CA VAL A 103 0.05 8.42 6.11
C VAL A 103 -1.11 8.20 5.15
N VAL A 104 -2.14 7.45 5.56
CA VAL A 104 -3.35 7.20 4.76
C VAL A 104 -4.05 8.50 4.40
N ILE A 105 -4.34 9.35 5.39
CA ILE A 105 -5.04 10.63 5.18
C ILE A 105 -4.25 11.55 4.27
N VAL A 106 -2.94 11.72 4.51
CA VAL A 106 -2.08 12.55 3.68
C VAL A 106 -2.03 12.04 2.23
N ALA A 107 -1.91 10.73 2.03
CA ALA A 107 -1.92 10.15 0.69
C ALA A 107 -3.26 10.37 -0.04
N ILE A 108 -4.40 10.24 0.65
CA ILE A 108 -5.73 10.53 0.11
C ILE A 108 -5.85 12.02 -0.28
N MET A 109 -5.40 12.93 0.60
CA MET A 109 -5.44 14.36 0.32
C MET A 109 -4.56 14.74 -0.88
N LEU A 110 -3.33 14.23 -0.93
CA LEU A 110 -2.41 14.50 -2.03
C LEU A 110 -2.93 13.92 -3.35
N LYS A 111 -3.51 12.71 -3.35
CA LYS A 111 -4.14 12.13 -4.55
C LYS A 111 -5.34 12.96 -5.00
N SER A 112 -6.19 13.38 -4.08
CA SER A 112 -7.35 14.22 -4.40
C SER A 112 -6.91 15.57 -4.99
N ALA A 113 -5.89 16.21 -4.42
CA ALA A 113 -5.32 17.44 -4.95
C ALA A 113 -4.71 17.23 -6.36
N TRP A 114 -3.98 16.13 -6.54
CA TRP A 114 -3.43 15.78 -7.86
C TRP A 114 -4.54 15.60 -8.90
N LEU A 115 -5.61 14.85 -8.56
CA LEU A 115 -6.76 14.66 -9.46
C LEU A 115 -7.44 15.97 -9.77
N PHE A 116 -7.62 16.84 -8.79
CA PHE A 116 -8.24 18.15 -8.99
C PHE A 116 -7.46 19.03 -9.98
N VAL A 117 -6.13 18.95 -9.97
CA VAL A 117 -5.26 19.78 -10.81
C VAL A 117 -5.07 19.18 -12.21
N PHE A 118 -4.90 17.86 -12.32
CA PHE A 118 -4.43 17.21 -13.55
C PHE A 118 -5.44 16.30 -14.22
N ALA A 119 -6.46 15.80 -13.49
CA ALA A 119 -7.39 14.79 -14.01
C ALA A 119 -8.73 14.83 -13.24
N ILE A 120 -9.39 16.00 -13.25
CA ILE A 120 -10.64 16.24 -12.50
C ILE A 120 -11.76 15.29 -12.91
N GLU A 121 -11.79 14.84 -14.15
CA GLU A 121 -12.73 13.87 -14.69
C GLU A 121 -12.68 12.50 -13.99
N HIS A 122 -11.54 12.13 -13.42
CA HIS A 122 -11.36 10.87 -12.70
C HIS A 122 -11.62 10.99 -11.18
N LEU A 123 -11.85 12.21 -10.67
CA LEU A 123 -12.04 12.44 -9.23
C LEU A 123 -13.23 11.66 -8.67
N GLN A 124 -14.36 11.68 -9.37
CA GLN A 124 -15.58 10.96 -8.95
C GLN A 124 -15.32 9.45 -8.82
N GLN A 125 -14.67 8.86 -9.79
CA GLN A 125 -14.36 7.42 -9.79
C GLN A 125 -13.39 7.03 -8.68
N ALA A 126 -12.38 7.88 -8.44
CA ALA A 126 -11.44 7.69 -7.34
C ALA A 126 -12.12 7.75 -5.98
N LEU A 127 -13.06 8.70 -5.79
CA LEU A 127 -13.84 8.80 -4.56
C LEU A 127 -14.80 7.60 -4.37
N ILE A 128 -15.40 7.11 -5.45
CA ILE A 128 -16.20 5.87 -5.41
C ILE A 128 -15.30 4.70 -5.00
N GLY A 129 -14.11 4.57 -5.60
CA GLY A 129 -13.13 3.54 -5.24
C GLY A 129 -12.72 3.59 -3.77
N LEU A 130 -12.48 4.80 -3.24
CA LEU A 130 -12.19 5.03 -1.82
C LEU A 130 -13.35 4.53 -0.93
N LEU A 131 -14.58 4.98 -1.22
CA LEU A 131 -15.75 4.65 -0.39
C LEU A 131 -16.09 3.16 -0.45
N VAL A 132 -16.06 2.57 -1.66
CA VAL A 132 -16.33 1.14 -1.84
C VAL A 132 -15.24 0.30 -1.19
N GLY A 133 -13.97 0.67 -1.33
CA GLY A 133 -12.85 -0.05 -0.72
C GLY A 133 -12.91 -0.04 0.80
N ALA A 134 -13.07 1.15 1.39
CA ALA A 134 -13.21 1.27 2.85
C ALA A 134 -14.46 0.57 3.36
N GLY A 135 -15.60 0.76 2.68
CA GLY A 135 -16.88 0.15 3.05
C GLY A 135 -16.84 -1.38 2.96
N LEU A 136 -16.24 -1.94 1.92
CA LEU A 136 -16.18 -3.39 1.72
C LEU A 136 -15.53 -4.12 2.89
N LEU A 137 -14.31 -3.72 3.29
CA LEU A 137 -13.62 -4.34 4.43
C LEU A 137 -14.28 -4.01 5.76
N TYR A 138 -14.82 -2.80 5.91
CA TYR A 138 -15.55 -2.43 7.12
C TYR A 138 -16.78 -3.34 7.33
N PHE A 139 -17.60 -3.55 6.30
CA PHE A 139 -18.75 -4.45 6.37
C PHE A 139 -18.35 -5.91 6.59
N LEU A 140 -17.31 -6.38 5.90
CA LEU A 140 -16.78 -7.73 6.13
C LEU A 140 -16.28 -7.91 7.56
N GLY A 141 -15.64 -6.90 8.14
CA GLY A 141 -15.21 -6.88 9.53
C GLY A 141 -16.39 -7.01 10.50
N ILE A 142 -17.46 -6.22 10.31
CA ILE A 142 -18.69 -6.31 11.13
C ILE A 142 -19.32 -7.68 11.03
N ILE A 143 -19.48 -8.22 9.82
CA ILE A 143 -20.06 -9.56 9.60
C ILE A 143 -19.24 -10.61 10.33
N TYR A 144 -17.91 -10.57 10.17
CA TYR A 144 -17.02 -11.53 10.82
C TYR A 144 -17.11 -11.44 12.36
N GLU A 145 -17.06 -10.21 12.91
CA GLU A 145 -17.15 -9.97 14.36
C GLU A 145 -18.49 -10.44 14.93
N THR A 146 -19.57 -10.19 14.20
CA THR A 146 -20.93 -10.65 14.60
C THR A 146 -21.05 -12.17 14.62
N LEU A 147 -20.46 -12.85 13.61
CA LEU A 147 -20.55 -14.31 13.49
C LEU A 147 -19.58 -15.03 14.42
N ARG A 148 -18.37 -14.53 14.59
CA ARG A 148 -17.30 -15.19 15.34
C ARG A 148 -17.11 -14.66 16.76
N LYS A 149 -17.73 -13.53 17.10
CA LYS A 149 -17.57 -12.82 18.39
C LYS A 149 -16.12 -12.52 18.74
N ARG A 150 -15.29 -12.33 17.72
CA ARG A 150 -13.85 -12.00 17.82
C ARG A 150 -13.51 -11.02 16.72
N ARG A 151 -12.67 -10.04 17.01
CA ARG A 151 -12.10 -9.16 15.99
C ARG A 151 -11.18 -9.99 15.08
N GLY A 152 -11.39 -9.94 13.79
CA GLY A 152 -10.63 -10.73 12.82
C GLY A 152 -9.92 -9.89 11.77
N LEU A 153 -10.24 -8.59 11.69
CA LEU A 153 -9.66 -7.65 10.75
C LEU A 153 -8.96 -6.52 11.50
N GLY A 154 -7.84 -6.03 10.98
CA GLY A 154 -7.17 -4.84 11.50
C GLY A 154 -8.04 -3.59 11.36
N GLU A 155 -8.03 -2.73 12.38
CA GLU A 155 -8.85 -1.50 12.36
C GLU A 155 -8.46 -0.54 11.23
N GLY A 156 -7.23 -0.61 10.74
CA GLY A 156 -6.71 0.21 9.64
C GLY A 156 -6.91 -0.36 8.24
N ASP A 157 -7.15 -1.68 8.10
CA ASP A 157 -7.27 -2.34 6.79
C ASP A 157 -8.38 -1.76 5.90
N PRO A 158 -9.55 -1.36 6.42
CA PRO A 158 -10.57 -0.68 5.62
C PRO A 158 -10.07 0.64 5.01
N ALA A 159 -9.36 1.44 5.79
CA ALA A 159 -8.81 2.70 5.30
C ALA A 159 -7.71 2.49 4.24
N LEU A 160 -6.88 1.47 4.42
CA LEU A 160 -5.86 1.07 3.45
C LEU A 160 -6.49 0.59 2.14
N LEU A 161 -7.53 -0.25 2.20
CA LEU A 161 -8.22 -0.69 0.97
C LEU A 161 -8.95 0.47 0.30
N GLY A 162 -9.49 1.42 1.06
CA GLY A 162 -10.02 2.67 0.53
C GLY A 162 -8.97 3.50 -0.20
N LEU A 163 -7.79 3.67 0.40
CA LEU A 163 -6.64 4.33 -0.23
C LEU A 163 -6.29 3.66 -1.57
N ILE A 164 -6.12 2.34 -1.57
CA ILE A 164 -5.84 1.56 -2.79
C ILE A 164 -6.94 1.78 -3.84
N GLY A 165 -8.19 1.79 -3.41
CA GLY A 165 -9.36 2.01 -4.28
C GLY A 165 -9.35 3.32 -5.05
N MET A 166 -8.69 4.38 -4.53
CA MET A 166 -8.52 5.64 -5.26
C MET A 166 -7.65 5.53 -6.52
N TRP A 167 -6.78 4.53 -6.59
CA TRP A 167 -5.91 4.30 -7.76
C TRP A 167 -6.44 3.21 -8.68
N VAL A 168 -6.91 2.09 -8.10
CA VAL A 168 -7.37 0.94 -8.89
C VAL A 168 -8.85 1.03 -9.28
N GLY A 169 -9.60 1.99 -8.69
CA GLY A 169 -11.04 2.08 -8.84
C GLY A 169 -11.78 0.91 -8.17
N TRP A 170 -13.12 1.03 -8.07
CA TRP A 170 -13.94 -0.01 -7.45
C TRP A 170 -13.88 -1.39 -8.15
N PRO A 171 -13.73 -1.51 -9.50
CA PRO A 171 -13.62 -2.82 -10.15
C PRO A 171 -12.31 -3.54 -9.84
N GLY A 172 -11.24 -2.79 -9.54
CA GLY A 172 -9.93 -3.34 -9.16
C GLY A 172 -9.89 -3.94 -7.75
N LEU A 173 -10.84 -3.59 -6.87
CA LEU A 173 -10.83 -4.04 -5.48
C LEU A 173 -10.98 -5.55 -5.33
N GLY A 174 -11.80 -6.20 -6.17
CA GLY A 174 -11.94 -7.67 -6.17
C GLY A 174 -10.61 -8.38 -6.43
N PRO A 175 -9.93 -8.11 -7.55
CA PRO A 175 -8.58 -8.62 -7.80
C PRO A 175 -7.57 -8.30 -6.69
N VAL A 176 -7.58 -7.07 -6.13
CA VAL A 176 -6.70 -6.70 -5.01
C VAL A 176 -6.90 -7.62 -3.82
N MET A 177 -8.16 -7.83 -3.42
CA MET A 177 -8.49 -8.71 -2.29
C MET A 177 -8.10 -10.17 -2.55
N LEU A 178 -8.30 -10.67 -3.78
CA LEU A 178 -7.87 -12.01 -4.15
C LEU A 178 -6.36 -12.17 -4.01
N VAL A 179 -5.58 -11.25 -4.59
CA VAL A 179 -4.10 -11.29 -4.48
C VAL A 179 -3.68 -11.18 -3.02
N ALA A 180 -4.29 -10.28 -2.24
CA ALA A 180 -3.98 -10.12 -0.82
C ALA A 180 -4.28 -11.41 -0.02
N ALA A 181 -5.43 -12.03 -0.25
CA ALA A 181 -5.81 -13.26 0.43
C ALA A 181 -4.87 -14.42 0.06
N PHE A 182 -4.60 -14.65 -1.22
CA PHE A 182 -3.70 -15.72 -1.66
C PHE A 182 -2.26 -15.51 -1.17
N SER A 183 -1.73 -14.29 -1.31
CA SER A 183 -0.39 -13.99 -0.83
C SER A 183 -0.30 -14.08 0.69
N GLY A 184 -1.33 -13.64 1.43
CA GLY A 184 -1.41 -13.77 2.88
C GLY A 184 -1.40 -15.23 3.35
N ILE A 185 -2.19 -16.10 2.70
CA ILE A 185 -2.21 -17.54 3.02
C ILE A 185 -0.86 -18.18 2.71
N ILE A 186 -0.27 -17.91 1.54
CA ILE A 186 0.98 -18.54 1.13
C ILE A 186 2.17 -18.00 1.92
N LEU A 187 2.41 -16.68 1.84
CA LEU A 187 3.59 -16.06 2.46
C LEU A 187 3.47 -15.98 3.97
N GLY A 188 2.29 -15.63 4.49
CA GLY A 188 2.00 -15.63 5.92
C GLY A 188 2.09 -17.03 6.51
N GLY A 189 1.55 -18.05 5.82
CA GLY A 189 1.67 -19.45 6.21
C GLY A 189 3.12 -19.93 6.23
N ILE A 190 3.92 -19.63 5.21
CA ILE A 190 5.35 -19.96 5.18
C ILE A 190 6.10 -19.27 6.33
N TRP A 191 5.80 -18.01 6.60
CA TRP A 191 6.42 -17.27 7.69
C TRP A 191 6.12 -17.87 9.06
N LEU A 192 4.86 -18.26 9.33
CA LEU A 192 4.45 -18.94 10.56
C LEU A 192 5.14 -20.30 10.73
N LEU A 193 5.21 -21.09 9.65
CA LEU A 193 5.90 -22.40 9.66
C LEU A 193 7.39 -22.23 9.99
N ARG A 194 8.05 -21.22 9.45
CA ARG A 194 9.47 -20.94 9.75
C ARG A 194 9.70 -20.50 11.19
N LYS A 195 8.73 -19.82 11.80
CA LYS A 195 8.78 -19.40 13.24
C LYS A 195 8.28 -20.49 14.18
N ASN A 196 7.89 -21.68 13.70
CA ASN A 196 7.28 -22.75 14.49
C ASN A 196 6.06 -22.27 15.29
N GLN A 197 5.28 -21.35 14.73
CA GLN A 197 4.09 -20.80 15.37
C GLN A 197 2.82 -21.51 14.88
N PRO A 198 1.79 -21.68 15.74
CA PRO A 198 0.54 -22.31 15.37
C PRO A 198 -0.21 -21.47 14.34
N LEU A 199 -0.51 -22.07 13.17
CA LEU A 199 -1.16 -21.42 12.02
C LEU A 199 -2.52 -20.77 12.35
N LEU A 200 -3.28 -21.33 13.29
CA LEU A 200 -4.66 -20.91 13.58
C LEU A 200 -4.78 -19.85 14.69
N HIS A 201 -3.72 -19.59 15.44
CA HIS A 201 -3.80 -18.77 16.65
C HIS A 201 -2.85 -17.58 16.66
N THR A 202 -1.94 -17.50 15.70
CA THR A 202 -0.98 -16.39 15.60
C THR A 202 -1.50 -15.36 14.60
N PRO A 203 -1.69 -14.10 15.01
CA PRO A 203 -2.10 -13.06 14.08
C PRO A 203 -0.99 -12.79 13.06
N VAL A 204 -1.38 -12.53 11.83
CA VAL A 204 -0.48 -12.15 10.74
C VAL A 204 -0.92 -10.78 10.23
N PRO A 205 -0.01 -9.82 10.04
CA PRO A 205 -0.37 -8.52 9.51
C PRO A 205 -0.94 -8.68 8.10
N PHE A 206 -2.13 -8.13 7.85
CA PHE A 206 -2.81 -8.26 6.56
C PHE A 206 -2.49 -7.10 5.61
N GLY A 207 -2.13 -5.93 6.15
CA GLY A 207 -1.81 -4.73 5.38
C GLY A 207 -0.72 -4.91 4.32
N PRO A 208 0.41 -5.59 4.60
CA PRO A 208 1.45 -5.82 3.59
C PRO A 208 0.95 -6.59 2.37
N PHE A 209 0.03 -7.55 2.56
CA PHE A 209 -0.57 -8.32 1.47
C PHE A 209 -1.59 -7.49 0.68
N LEU A 210 -2.33 -6.60 1.36
CA LEU A 210 -3.18 -5.60 0.69
C LEU A 210 -2.34 -4.64 -0.14
N CYS A 211 -1.21 -4.16 0.38
CA CYS A 211 -0.28 -3.29 -0.35
C CYS A 211 0.28 -3.99 -1.59
N LEU A 212 0.68 -5.26 -1.44
CA LEU A 212 1.17 -6.07 -2.56
C LEU A 212 0.08 -6.25 -3.62
N GLY A 213 -1.15 -6.60 -3.21
CA GLY A 213 -2.30 -6.74 -4.11
C GLY A 213 -2.63 -5.43 -4.83
N GLY A 214 -2.66 -4.32 -4.09
CA GLY A 214 -2.90 -2.99 -4.63
C GLY A 214 -1.87 -2.58 -5.68
N LEU A 215 -0.58 -2.74 -5.37
CA LEU A 215 0.50 -2.42 -6.29
C LEU A 215 0.46 -3.31 -7.54
N LEU A 216 0.29 -4.62 -7.37
CA LEU A 216 0.26 -5.55 -8.49
C LEU A 216 -0.90 -5.27 -9.43
N VAL A 217 -2.11 -5.10 -8.90
CA VAL A 217 -3.30 -4.80 -9.71
C VAL A 217 -3.14 -3.45 -10.41
N TYR A 218 -2.64 -2.44 -9.71
CA TYR A 218 -2.35 -1.14 -10.31
C TYR A 218 -1.39 -1.26 -11.50
N LEU A 219 -0.27 -1.97 -11.36
CA LEU A 219 0.70 -2.17 -12.44
C LEU A 219 0.10 -2.96 -13.62
N LEU A 220 -0.72 -3.98 -13.35
CA LEU A 220 -1.42 -4.75 -14.39
C LEU A 220 -2.43 -3.89 -15.15
N GLN A 221 -3.14 -2.98 -14.48
CA GLN A 221 -4.02 -2.01 -15.13
C GLN A 221 -3.25 -1.09 -16.06
N GLN A 222 -2.12 -0.58 -15.61
CA GLN A 222 -1.29 0.32 -16.40
C GLN A 222 -0.63 -0.36 -17.61
N SER A 223 -0.39 -1.67 -17.53
CA SER A 223 0.15 -2.45 -18.65
C SER A 223 -0.90 -2.82 -19.72
N GLY A 224 -2.18 -2.50 -19.48
CA GLY A 224 -3.27 -2.84 -20.42
C GLY A 224 -3.69 -4.32 -20.38
N TRP A 225 -3.18 -5.10 -19.42
CA TRP A 225 -3.53 -6.52 -19.27
C TRP A 225 -4.93 -6.76 -18.69
N MET A 226 -5.60 -5.68 -18.23
CA MET A 226 -6.96 -5.73 -17.69
C MET A 226 -7.94 -4.90 -18.53
N PRO A 227 -8.39 -5.40 -19.70
CA PRO A 227 -9.17 -4.61 -20.67
C PRO A 227 -10.56 -4.19 -20.18
N TRP A 228 -11.18 -4.91 -19.24
CA TRP A 228 -12.53 -4.60 -18.73
C TRP A 228 -12.64 -3.28 -17.96
N GLN A 229 -11.52 -2.65 -17.63
CA GLN A 229 -11.54 -1.36 -16.95
C GLN A 229 -11.64 -0.17 -17.92
N MET A 230 -11.21 -0.33 -19.15
CA MET A 230 -11.34 0.74 -20.15
C MET A 230 -12.81 0.98 -20.56
N GLU A 231 -13.65 -0.04 -20.52
CA GLU A 231 -15.08 0.10 -20.88
C GLU A 231 -15.91 0.70 -19.74
N LEU A 232 -15.54 0.47 -18.47
CA LEU A 232 -16.26 1.03 -17.30
C LEU A 232 -15.86 2.48 -16.97
N ILE A 233 -14.77 2.97 -17.54
CA ILE A 233 -14.29 4.35 -17.41
C ILE A 233 -14.97 5.27 -18.44
N ALA A 234 -15.62 4.70 -19.45
CA ALA A 234 -16.25 5.42 -20.57
C ALA A 234 -17.70 5.87 -20.31
N PHE A 235 -18.24 5.72 -19.08
CA PHE A 235 -19.58 6.19 -18.69
C PHE A 235 -19.55 7.27 -17.65
#